data_12b05f26635911839f3e785ec7d0cab6
#
_entry.id   12b05f26635911839f3e785ec7d0cab6
#
_cell.length_a   1.000
_cell.length_b   1.000
_cell.length_c   1.000
_cell.angle_alpha   90.00
_cell.angle_beta   90.00
_cell.angle_gamma   90.00
#
_symmetry.space_group_name_H-M   'P 1'
#
loop_
_entity.id
_entity.type
_entity.pdbx_description
1 polymer ?
#
loop_
_entity_poly.entity_id
_entity_poly.type
_entity_poly.pdbx_seq_one_letter_code
_entity_poly.pdbx_strand_id
1 'polypeptide(L)'
;MNDKLNVLFLGGAKRVSLAEHLIDTARRKGLDVEVYSYELDEFVPIASVGTVILGLRWKDENIIPDLLSVIREKDIHIVLPFVDPAVEIASRLRSICSDVFIPVCREDICKVMFDKQLSVDWFKKYDIPVPQCFSIENIEFPAILKPRTGSASKGIKIVYSRDDLRNISNLDSYVIQTYIQDGIEFTVDCYVSESRDIVSIVPRIRLEVAGGEVINTRTIKDDVCITLSRKVLQTGQFIGPVTIQFIRDVATDKTYIMEINPRLVEG
;
A
#
# COMPACT_ATOMS: atom_id res chain seq x y z
N MET A 1 -19.23 30.08 9.69
CA MET A 1 -19.38 29.13 8.58
C MET A 1 -18.42 28.01 8.88
N ASN A 2 -18.87 26.75 8.86
CA ASN A 2 -17.92 25.64 8.96
C ASN A 2 -17.12 25.62 7.67
N ASP A 3 -15.79 25.50 7.77
CA ASP A 3 -14.94 25.36 6.60
C ASP A 3 -15.28 24.01 5.93
N LYS A 4 -15.72 24.08 4.66
CA LYS A 4 -16.08 22.90 3.88
C LYS A 4 -14.81 22.31 3.27
N LEU A 5 -14.59 21.00 3.47
CA LEU A 5 -13.49 20.24 2.89
C LEU A 5 -14.02 19.20 1.93
N ASN A 6 -13.60 19.27 0.68
CA ASN A 6 -13.92 18.28 -0.34
C ASN A 6 -12.76 17.30 -0.49
N VAL A 7 -13.06 16.01 -0.32
CA VAL A 7 -12.06 14.93 -0.32
C VAL A 7 -12.34 13.99 -1.50
N LEU A 8 -11.34 13.78 -2.36
CA LEU A 8 -11.44 12.88 -3.50
C LEU A 8 -10.73 11.56 -3.20
N PHE A 9 -11.49 10.48 -3.23
CA PHE A 9 -10.98 9.10 -3.17
C PHE A 9 -10.68 8.61 -4.58
N LEU A 10 -9.49 8.08 -4.80
CA LEU A 10 -9.10 7.43 -6.06
C LEU A 10 -9.13 5.90 -5.86
N GLY A 11 -10.16 5.24 -6.42
CA GLY A 11 -10.41 3.80 -6.24
C GLY A 11 -10.94 3.49 -4.85
N GLY A 12 -11.83 4.32 -4.33
CA GLY A 12 -12.43 4.21 -3.00
C GLY A 12 -13.70 3.36 -2.93
N ALA A 13 -14.09 2.67 -3.99
CA ALA A 13 -15.36 1.95 -4.15
C ALA A 13 -15.86 1.22 -2.91
N LYS A 14 -14.96 0.53 -2.18
CA LYS A 14 -15.29 -0.26 -0.98
C LYS A 14 -15.01 0.48 0.35
N ARG A 15 -14.58 1.75 0.33
CA ARG A 15 -14.09 2.49 1.50
C ARG A 15 -15.19 3.22 2.29
N VAL A 16 -16.39 2.61 2.41
CA VAL A 16 -17.54 3.19 3.09
C VAL A 16 -17.22 3.54 4.54
N SER A 17 -16.76 2.58 5.34
CA SER A 17 -16.46 2.82 6.76
C SER A 17 -15.36 3.89 6.96
N LEU A 18 -14.37 3.94 6.07
CA LEU A 18 -13.34 4.99 6.14
C LEU A 18 -13.93 6.37 5.85
N ALA A 19 -14.81 6.49 4.86
CA ALA A 19 -15.50 7.74 4.55
C ALA A 19 -16.39 8.19 5.72
N GLU A 20 -17.18 7.27 6.31
CA GLU A 20 -17.99 7.55 7.50
C GLU A 20 -17.13 8.05 8.67
N HIS A 21 -16.02 7.37 8.97
CA HIS A 21 -15.09 7.78 10.03
C HIS A 21 -14.47 9.15 9.76
N LEU A 22 -14.12 9.44 8.51
CA LEU A 22 -13.60 10.75 8.11
C LEU A 22 -14.63 11.85 8.35
N ILE A 23 -15.86 11.66 7.86
CA ILE A 23 -16.99 12.60 8.01
C ILE A 23 -17.30 12.82 9.50
N ASP A 24 -17.42 11.76 10.27
CA ASP A 24 -17.73 11.86 11.71
C ASP A 24 -16.61 12.52 12.51
N THR A 25 -15.37 12.25 12.15
CA THR A 25 -14.22 12.90 12.80
C THR A 25 -14.15 14.38 12.47
N ALA A 26 -14.38 14.75 11.22
CA ALA A 26 -14.44 16.14 10.78
C ALA A 26 -15.57 16.89 11.49
N ARG A 27 -16.77 16.32 11.53
CA ARG A 27 -17.94 16.91 12.24
C ARG A 27 -17.63 17.18 13.71
N ARG A 28 -16.97 16.23 14.41
CA ARG A 28 -16.53 16.43 15.81
C ARG A 28 -15.52 17.57 15.98
N LYS A 29 -14.81 17.92 14.93
CA LYS A 29 -13.84 19.03 14.89
C LYS A 29 -14.45 20.34 14.36
N GLY A 30 -15.77 20.37 14.07
CA GLY A 30 -16.45 21.55 13.52
C GLY A 30 -16.19 21.79 12.04
N LEU A 31 -15.71 20.78 11.32
CA LEU A 31 -15.50 20.80 9.87
C LEU A 31 -16.65 20.11 9.16
N ASP A 32 -16.98 20.58 7.95
CA ASP A 32 -17.92 19.93 7.05
C ASP A 32 -17.13 19.23 5.93
N VAL A 33 -17.29 17.91 5.79
CA VAL A 33 -16.56 17.12 4.80
C VAL A 33 -17.52 16.47 3.80
N GLU A 34 -17.25 16.70 2.52
CA GLU A 34 -17.88 15.99 1.41
C GLU A 34 -16.89 15.04 0.74
N VAL A 35 -17.29 13.77 0.58
CA VAL A 35 -16.48 12.73 -0.03
C VAL A 35 -16.91 12.51 -1.46
N TYR A 36 -15.98 12.60 -2.38
CA TYR A 36 -16.10 12.21 -3.77
C TYR A 36 -15.28 10.95 -4.01
N SER A 37 -15.73 10.05 -4.88
CA SER A 37 -14.97 8.86 -5.28
C SER A 37 -14.90 8.74 -6.80
N TYR A 38 -13.70 8.65 -7.33
CA TYR A 38 -13.43 8.53 -8.76
C TYR A 38 -13.38 7.05 -9.14
N GLU A 39 -14.39 6.59 -9.88
CA GLU A 39 -14.68 5.20 -10.13
C GLU A 39 -15.00 4.92 -11.61
N LEU A 40 -14.96 3.63 -11.99
CA LEU A 40 -15.38 3.19 -13.33
C LEU A 40 -16.86 2.79 -13.40
N ASP A 41 -17.53 2.67 -12.27
CA ASP A 41 -18.92 2.25 -12.13
C ASP A 41 -19.61 3.11 -11.08
N GLU A 42 -20.83 3.53 -11.34
CA GLU A 42 -21.64 4.31 -10.40
C GLU A 42 -22.27 3.45 -9.28
N PHE A 43 -22.44 2.15 -9.55
CA PHE A 43 -23.06 1.21 -8.61
C PHE A 43 -22.03 0.57 -7.67
N VAL A 44 -21.31 1.39 -6.92
CA VAL A 44 -20.29 0.99 -5.96
C VAL A 44 -20.70 1.35 -4.53
N PRO A 45 -20.26 0.57 -3.51
CA PRO A 45 -20.68 0.78 -2.11
C PRO A 45 -20.47 2.21 -1.60
N ILE A 46 -19.42 2.90 -2.01
CA ILE A 46 -19.13 4.26 -1.56
C ILE A 46 -20.23 5.27 -1.92
N ALA A 47 -21.06 4.97 -2.91
CA ALA A 47 -22.22 5.80 -3.29
C ALA A 47 -23.25 5.98 -2.15
N SER A 48 -23.20 5.13 -1.11
CA SER A 48 -24.08 5.25 0.08
C SER A 48 -23.70 6.42 1.00
N VAL A 49 -22.46 6.91 0.92
CA VAL A 49 -21.91 7.92 1.84
C VAL A 49 -21.20 9.08 1.15
N GLY A 50 -20.95 8.97 -0.15
CA GLY A 50 -20.26 9.99 -0.95
C GLY A 50 -20.82 10.11 -2.36
N THR A 51 -20.29 11.04 -3.12
CA THR A 51 -20.64 11.27 -4.53
C THR A 51 -19.67 10.52 -5.43
N VAL A 52 -20.18 9.63 -6.28
CA VAL A 52 -19.37 8.93 -7.28
C VAL A 52 -19.18 9.83 -8.49
N ILE A 53 -17.95 9.90 -8.97
CA ILE A 53 -17.57 10.56 -10.22
C ILE A 53 -17.10 9.45 -11.17
N LEU A 54 -17.82 9.30 -12.29
CA LEU A 54 -17.40 8.39 -13.34
C LEU A 54 -16.16 8.94 -14.04
N GLY A 55 -15.12 8.14 -14.06
CA GLY A 55 -13.81 8.55 -14.54
C GLY A 55 -13.19 7.60 -15.53
N LEU A 56 -11.94 7.86 -15.85
CA LEU A 56 -11.13 7.10 -16.80
C LEU A 56 -10.40 5.94 -16.13
N ARG A 57 -9.95 4.97 -16.92
CA ARG A 57 -9.05 3.91 -16.44
C ARG A 57 -7.69 4.51 -16.06
N TRP A 58 -7.02 3.95 -15.02
CA TRP A 58 -5.73 4.45 -14.53
C TRP A 58 -4.61 4.51 -15.58
N LYS A 59 -4.72 3.74 -16.67
CA LYS A 59 -3.75 3.73 -17.79
C LYS A 59 -4.15 4.63 -18.96
N ASP A 60 -5.25 5.36 -18.84
CA ASP A 60 -5.68 6.29 -19.88
C ASP A 60 -4.70 7.47 -19.96
N GLU A 61 -4.36 7.88 -21.16
CA GLU A 61 -3.43 9.01 -21.41
C GLU A 61 -3.99 10.35 -20.91
N ASN A 62 -5.32 10.47 -20.85
CA ASN A 62 -6.02 11.66 -20.39
C ASN A 62 -6.33 11.65 -18.88
N ILE A 63 -5.88 10.65 -18.13
CA ILE A 63 -6.21 10.53 -16.69
C ILE A 63 -5.79 11.74 -15.86
N ILE A 64 -4.63 12.33 -16.13
CA ILE A 64 -4.16 13.52 -15.40
C ILE A 64 -4.97 14.76 -15.75
N PRO A 65 -5.18 15.12 -17.05
CA PRO A 65 -6.09 16.22 -17.43
C PRO A 65 -7.49 16.09 -16.84
N ASP A 66 -8.07 14.89 -16.87
CA ASP A 66 -9.42 14.63 -16.36
C ASP A 66 -9.48 14.84 -14.83
N LEU A 67 -8.56 14.27 -14.08
CA LEU A 67 -8.47 14.47 -12.63
C LEU A 67 -8.23 15.94 -12.25
N LEU A 68 -7.44 16.69 -13.02
CA LEU A 68 -7.25 18.12 -12.80
C LEU A 68 -8.55 18.92 -13.06
N SER A 69 -9.41 18.47 -13.99
CA SER A 69 -10.74 19.06 -14.18
C SER A 69 -11.64 18.79 -12.98
N VAL A 70 -11.71 17.53 -12.54
CA VAL A 70 -12.47 17.11 -11.35
C VAL A 70 -12.03 17.90 -10.10
N ILE A 71 -10.72 18.02 -9.88
CA ILE A 71 -10.15 18.75 -8.73
C ILE A 71 -10.65 20.19 -8.73
N ARG A 72 -10.63 20.86 -9.87
CA ARG A 72 -11.09 22.25 -10.00
C ARG A 72 -12.61 22.38 -9.90
N GLU A 73 -13.38 21.54 -10.61
CA GLU A 73 -14.83 21.62 -10.66
C GLU A 73 -15.50 21.29 -9.32
N LYS A 74 -14.91 20.40 -8.54
CA LYS A 74 -15.41 19.98 -7.22
C LYS A 74 -14.70 20.67 -6.07
N ASP A 75 -13.82 21.63 -6.35
CA ASP A 75 -13.05 22.35 -5.33
C ASP A 75 -12.40 21.36 -4.33
N ILE A 76 -11.66 20.38 -4.87
CA ILE A 76 -11.05 19.30 -4.06
C ILE A 76 -9.86 19.83 -3.28
N HIS A 77 -9.88 19.61 -1.96
CA HIS A 77 -8.83 20.02 -1.04
C HIS A 77 -7.86 18.87 -0.69
N ILE A 78 -8.37 17.61 -0.74
CA ILE A 78 -7.61 16.43 -0.35
C ILE A 78 -7.82 15.32 -1.37
N VAL A 79 -6.74 14.63 -1.79
CA VAL A 79 -6.80 13.44 -2.65
C VAL A 79 -6.20 12.25 -1.93
N LEU A 80 -6.95 11.14 -1.81
CA LEU A 80 -6.55 9.91 -1.15
C LEU A 80 -6.63 8.71 -2.11
N PRO A 81 -5.50 8.10 -2.50
CA PRO A 81 -5.50 6.91 -3.35
C PRO A 81 -5.56 5.62 -2.51
N PHE A 82 -6.28 4.59 -3.03
CA PHE A 82 -6.48 3.32 -2.34
C PHE A 82 -5.99 2.09 -3.11
N VAL A 83 -5.59 2.25 -4.36
CA VAL A 83 -5.05 1.17 -5.21
C VAL A 83 -3.72 1.59 -5.83
N ASP A 84 -2.83 0.62 -6.08
CA ASP A 84 -1.45 0.92 -6.51
C ASP A 84 -1.37 1.84 -7.75
N PRO A 85 -2.15 1.63 -8.83
CA PRO A 85 -2.12 2.55 -9.96
C PRO A 85 -2.58 3.98 -9.61
N ALA A 86 -3.52 4.12 -8.68
CA ALA A 86 -3.99 5.43 -8.23
C ALA A 86 -2.93 6.15 -7.37
N VAL A 87 -2.10 5.42 -6.63
CA VAL A 87 -0.96 5.99 -5.87
C VAL A 87 0.07 6.61 -6.82
N GLU A 88 0.41 5.93 -7.91
CA GLU A 88 1.33 6.47 -8.92
C GLU A 88 0.77 7.77 -9.54
N ILE A 89 -0.53 7.79 -9.87
CA ILE A 89 -1.20 8.98 -10.41
C ILE A 89 -1.24 10.09 -9.37
N ALA A 90 -1.61 9.79 -8.12
CA ALA A 90 -1.63 10.76 -7.02
C ALA A 90 -0.24 11.36 -6.76
N SER A 91 0.84 10.56 -6.86
CA SER A 91 2.21 11.07 -6.72
C SER A 91 2.60 12.06 -7.82
N ARG A 92 2.10 11.87 -9.04
CA ARG A 92 2.26 12.82 -10.16
C ARG A 92 1.41 14.08 -9.95
N LEU A 93 0.14 13.92 -9.53
CA LEU A 93 -0.73 15.05 -9.20
C LEU A 93 -0.13 15.93 -8.10
N ARG A 94 0.46 15.33 -7.07
CA ARG A 94 1.16 16.06 -6.00
C ARG A 94 2.25 17.00 -6.52
N SER A 95 2.93 16.63 -7.60
CA SER A 95 3.97 17.47 -8.22
C SER A 95 3.38 18.63 -9.03
N ILE A 96 2.09 18.60 -9.36
CA ILE A 96 1.40 19.57 -10.22
C ILE A 96 0.49 20.47 -9.38
N CYS A 97 -0.18 19.92 -8.36
CA CYS A 97 -1.17 20.62 -7.54
C CYS A 97 -0.54 21.03 -6.19
N SER A 98 -0.10 22.27 -6.06
CA SER A 98 0.46 22.80 -4.80
C SER A 98 -0.62 23.07 -3.74
N ASP A 99 -1.85 23.34 -4.17
CA ASP A 99 -2.95 23.81 -3.31
C ASP A 99 -3.84 22.67 -2.83
N VAL A 100 -3.55 21.42 -3.23
CA VAL A 100 -4.29 20.23 -2.85
C VAL A 100 -3.42 19.35 -1.96
N PHE A 101 -3.94 18.94 -0.83
CA PHE A 101 -3.24 18.02 0.07
C PHE A 101 -3.31 16.59 -0.47
N ILE A 102 -2.17 16.05 -0.89
CA ILE A 102 -2.04 14.70 -1.46
C ILE A 102 -0.98 13.94 -0.65
N PRO A 103 -1.38 13.24 0.44
CA PRO A 103 -0.45 12.58 1.35
C PRO A 103 0.08 11.26 0.78
N VAL A 104 0.93 11.36 -0.23
CA VAL A 104 1.59 10.21 -0.87
C VAL A 104 3.08 10.46 -1.02
N CYS A 105 3.85 9.40 -1.14
CA CYS A 105 5.28 9.47 -1.42
C CYS A 105 5.55 10.05 -2.81
N ARG A 106 6.80 10.46 -3.05
CA ARG A 106 7.25 10.83 -4.39
C ARG A 106 7.15 9.63 -5.34
N GLU A 107 6.99 9.92 -6.62
CA GLU A 107 6.81 8.93 -7.69
C GLU A 107 7.97 7.91 -7.74
N ASP A 108 9.22 8.35 -7.55
CA ASP A 108 10.39 7.48 -7.54
C ASP A 108 10.33 6.43 -6.42
N ILE A 109 9.86 6.81 -5.23
CA ILE A 109 9.69 5.91 -4.09
C ILE A 109 8.52 4.94 -4.33
N CYS A 110 7.41 5.41 -4.86
CA CYS A 110 6.28 4.55 -5.23
C CYS A 110 6.72 3.47 -6.23
N LYS A 111 7.46 3.84 -7.28
CA LYS A 111 7.99 2.90 -8.28
C LYS A 111 8.92 1.85 -7.65
N VAL A 112 9.78 2.26 -6.72
CA VAL A 112 10.66 1.32 -6.00
C VAL A 112 9.84 0.33 -5.18
N MET A 113 8.82 0.79 -4.44
CA MET A 113 8.03 -0.07 -3.56
C MET A 113 7.08 -1.01 -4.33
N PHE A 114 6.64 -0.65 -5.53
CA PHE A 114 5.77 -1.50 -6.35
C PHE A 114 6.52 -2.53 -7.23
N ASP A 115 7.86 -2.47 -7.28
CA ASP A 115 8.71 -3.51 -7.87
C ASP A 115 9.44 -4.27 -6.76
N LYS A 116 9.13 -5.56 -6.58
CA LYS A 116 9.69 -6.37 -5.49
C LYS A 116 11.20 -6.54 -5.56
N GLN A 117 11.81 -6.50 -6.76
CA GLN A 117 13.26 -6.53 -6.87
C GLN A 117 13.88 -5.21 -6.39
N LEU A 118 13.34 -4.09 -6.85
CA LEU A 118 13.82 -2.76 -6.44
C LEU A 118 13.61 -2.54 -4.94
N SER A 119 12.47 -2.99 -4.40
CA SER A 119 12.20 -2.87 -2.97
C SER A 119 13.16 -3.73 -2.12
N VAL A 120 13.46 -4.95 -2.55
CA VAL A 120 14.47 -5.81 -1.88
C VAL A 120 15.85 -5.14 -1.87
N ASP A 121 16.28 -4.58 -2.99
CA ASP A 121 17.56 -3.88 -3.08
C ASP A 121 17.58 -2.64 -2.18
N TRP A 122 16.45 -1.92 -2.12
CA TRP A 122 16.27 -0.81 -1.22
C TRP A 122 16.34 -1.25 0.26
N PHE A 123 15.65 -2.35 0.63
CA PHE A 123 15.70 -2.89 2.00
C PHE A 123 17.13 -3.25 2.41
N LYS A 124 17.87 -3.92 1.55
CA LYS A 124 19.28 -4.27 1.79
C LYS A 124 20.15 -3.02 1.97
N LYS A 125 19.95 -1.98 1.15
CA LYS A 125 20.68 -0.71 1.24
C LYS A 125 20.51 -0.04 2.61
N TYR A 126 19.35 -0.21 3.25
CA TYR A 126 19.04 0.38 4.56
C TYR A 126 19.13 -0.63 5.72
N ASP A 127 19.79 -1.78 5.50
CA ASP A 127 19.95 -2.85 6.49
C ASP A 127 18.63 -3.28 7.13
N ILE A 128 17.56 -3.37 6.33
CA ILE A 128 16.27 -3.88 6.75
C ILE A 128 16.23 -5.38 6.45
N PRO A 129 15.94 -6.25 7.44
CA PRO A 129 15.97 -7.69 7.23
C PRO A 129 14.98 -8.15 6.16
N VAL A 130 15.46 -8.88 5.16
CA VAL A 130 14.65 -9.56 4.12
C VAL A 130 14.94 -11.05 4.16
N PRO A 131 13.99 -11.92 3.75
CA PRO A 131 14.31 -13.32 3.52
C PRO A 131 15.48 -13.45 2.54
N GLN A 132 16.32 -14.46 2.70
CA GLN A 132 17.44 -14.69 1.80
C GLN A 132 16.96 -14.74 0.35
N CYS A 133 17.63 -14.00 -0.52
CA CYS A 133 17.31 -13.97 -1.94
C CYS A 133 18.29 -14.84 -2.71
N PHE A 134 17.80 -15.51 -3.75
CA PHE A 134 18.57 -16.43 -4.57
C PHE A 134 18.61 -15.98 -6.03
N SER A 135 19.70 -16.32 -6.74
CA SER A 135 19.70 -16.41 -8.18
C SER A 135 19.18 -17.80 -8.62
N ILE A 136 18.82 -17.94 -9.89
CA ILE A 136 18.30 -19.20 -10.44
C ILE A 136 19.30 -20.35 -10.26
N GLU A 137 20.61 -20.06 -10.34
CA GLU A 137 21.69 -21.03 -10.21
C GLU A 137 21.86 -21.54 -8.78
N ASN A 138 21.62 -20.67 -7.78
CA ASN A 138 21.95 -20.89 -6.37
C ASN A 138 20.70 -21.00 -5.47
N ILE A 139 19.56 -21.45 -6.04
CA ILE A 139 18.33 -21.60 -5.25
C ILE A 139 18.53 -22.69 -4.18
N GLU A 140 18.18 -22.34 -2.94
CA GLU A 140 17.97 -23.28 -1.85
C GLU A 140 16.48 -23.53 -1.65
N PHE A 141 16.10 -24.76 -1.35
CA PHE A 141 14.71 -25.19 -1.22
C PHE A 141 14.35 -25.49 0.25
N PRO A 142 13.09 -25.22 0.65
CA PRO A 142 11.99 -24.66 -0.16
C PRO A 142 12.17 -23.16 -0.43
N ALA A 143 11.74 -22.73 -1.63
CA ALA A 143 11.80 -21.33 -2.04
C ALA A 143 10.42 -20.79 -2.47
N ILE A 144 10.24 -19.49 -2.33
CA ILE A 144 9.06 -18.76 -2.80
C ILE A 144 9.46 -17.83 -3.96
N LEU A 145 8.70 -17.92 -5.04
CA LEU A 145 8.84 -17.10 -6.22
C LEU A 145 7.71 -16.08 -6.26
N LYS A 146 8.05 -14.82 -6.21
CA LYS A 146 7.09 -13.70 -6.22
C LYS A 146 7.26 -12.91 -7.53
N PRO A 147 6.21 -12.72 -8.35
CA PRO A 147 6.29 -11.83 -9.50
C PRO A 147 6.81 -10.44 -9.07
N ARG A 148 7.70 -9.84 -9.84
CA ARG A 148 8.28 -8.51 -9.52
C ARG A 148 7.20 -7.45 -9.32
N THR A 149 6.16 -7.48 -10.16
CA THR A 149 5.03 -6.55 -10.07
C THR A 149 3.73 -7.30 -9.83
N GLY A 150 2.73 -6.64 -9.26
CA GLY A 150 1.43 -7.21 -8.94
C GLY A 150 1.18 -7.32 -7.44
N SER A 151 -0.10 -7.51 -7.10
CA SER A 151 -0.63 -7.49 -5.73
C SER A 151 -1.53 -8.70 -5.46
N ALA A 152 -2.06 -8.81 -4.24
CA ALA A 152 -3.01 -9.85 -3.82
C ALA A 152 -2.50 -11.28 -4.01
N SER A 153 -1.22 -11.52 -3.79
CA SER A 153 -0.56 -12.85 -3.89
C SER A 153 -0.71 -13.57 -5.24
N LYS A 154 -1.15 -12.85 -6.29
CA LYS A 154 -1.35 -13.44 -7.62
C LYS A 154 -0.02 -13.86 -8.24
N GLY A 155 0.05 -15.11 -8.72
CA GLY A 155 1.23 -15.64 -9.40
C GLY A 155 2.38 -16.05 -8.48
N ILE A 156 2.21 -16.00 -7.15
CA ILE A 156 3.18 -16.55 -6.20
C ILE A 156 3.25 -18.08 -6.40
N LYS A 157 4.46 -18.62 -6.34
CA LYS A 157 4.72 -20.06 -6.44
C LYS A 157 5.66 -20.49 -5.32
N ILE A 158 5.40 -21.63 -4.71
CA ILE A 158 6.30 -22.27 -3.76
C ILE A 158 6.90 -23.49 -4.47
N VAL A 159 8.20 -23.63 -4.39
CA VAL A 159 8.96 -24.72 -5.03
C VAL A 159 9.78 -25.45 -3.97
N TYR A 160 9.76 -26.77 -4.04
CA TYR A 160 10.41 -27.65 -3.09
C TYR A 160 11.63 -28.35 -3.68
N SER A 161 11.78 -28.27 -5.02
CA SER A 161 12.87 -28.88 -5.75
C SER A 161 13.19 -28.12 -7.05
N ARG A 162 14.35 -28.46 -7.65
CA ARG A 162 14.72 -27.88 -8.95
C ARG A 162 13.80 -28.36 -10.08
N ASP A 163 13.15 -29.51 -9.93
CA ASP A 163 12.20 -30.01 -10.93
C ASP A 163 10.93 -29.16 -11.01
N ASP A 164 10.50 -28.58 -9.90
CA ASP A 164 9.33 -27.69 -9.87
C ASP A 164 9.53 -26.44 -10.73
N LEU A 165 10.79 -26.01 -10.91
CA LEU A 165 11.13 -24.84 -11.74
C LEU A 165 10.91 -25.08 -13.24
N ARG A 166 10.95 -26.35 -13.72
CA ARG A 166 10.83 -26.68 -15.15
C ARG A 166 9.51 -26.22 -15.76
N ASN A 167 8.46 -26.10 -14.95
CA ASN A 167 7.13 -25.70 -15.39
C ASN A 167 6.86 -24.20 -15.20
N ILE A 168 7.87 -23.41 -14.85
CA ILE A 168 7.74 -21.97 -14.62
C ILE A 168 8.44 -21.23 -15.77
N SER A 169 7.63 -20.56 -16.57
CA SER A 169 8.14 -19.66 -17.62
C SER A 169 8.63 -18.34 -17.02
N ASN A 170 9.60 -17.72 -17.70
CA ASN A 170 10.09 -16.38 -17.35
C ASN A 170 10.57 -16.22 -15.89
N LEU A 171 11.41 -17.14 -15.42
CA LEU A 171 11.97 -17.09 -14.05
C LEU A 171 12.59 -15.74 -13.70
N ASP A 172 13.18 -15.02 -14.66
CA ASP A 172 13.75 -13.67 -14.48
C ASP A 172 12.70 -12.60 -14.08
N SER A 173 11.42 -12.89 -14.28
CA SER A 173 10.33 -12.01 -13.84
C SER A 173 9.95 -12.17 -12.36
N TYR A 174 10.65 -13.07 -11.66
CA TYR A 174 10.38 -13.36 -10.25
C TYR A 174 11.52 -12.91 -9.34
N VAL A 175 11.18 -12.49 -8.14
CA VAL A 175 12.08 -12.44 -7.00
C VAL A 175 12.00 -13.79 -6.29
N ILE A 176 13.14 -14.43 -6.10
CA ILE A 176 13.24 -15.76 -5.49
C ILE A 176 13.80 -15.60 -4.09
N GLN A 177 13.08 -16.09 -3.09
CA GLN A 177 13.47 -15.96 -1.67
C GLN A 177 13.27 -17.28 -0.92
N THR A 178 13.92 -17.40 0.25
CA THR A 178 13.60 -18.48 1.19
C THR A 178 12.10 -18.49 1.48
N TYR A 179 11.47 -19.65 1.37
CA TYR A 179 10.09 -19.82 1.82
C TYR A 179 10.07 -20.03 3.34
N ILE A 180 9.43 -19.13 4.05
CA ILE A 180 9.23 -19.22 5.49
C ILE A 180 7.92 -19.97 5.71
N GLN A 181 8.04 -21.26 6.03
CA GLN A 181 6.89 -22.10 6.29
C GLN A 181 6.28 -21.74 7.66
N ASP A 182 4.96 -21.71 7.74
CA ASP A 182 4.20 -21.44 8.98
C ASP A 182 4.60 -20.12 9.68
N GLY A 183 5.12 -19.16 8.91
CA GLY A 183 5.49 -17.84 9.42
C GLY A 183 4.27 -17.03 9.87
N ILE A 184 4.44 -16.26 10.95
CA ILE A 184 3.42 -15.35 11.43
C ILE A 184 3.50 -14.05 10.64
N GLU A 185 2.41 -13.68 9.97
CA GLU A 185 2.32 -12.45 9.19
C GLU A 185 1.78 -11.28 10.01
N PHE A 186 2.44 -10.14 9.86
CA PHE A 186 2.04 -8.87 10.47
C PHE A 186 1.83 -7.81 9.40
N THR A 187 0.88 -6.94 9.67
CA THR A 187 0.72 -5.68 8.95
C THR A 187 0.93 -4.55 9.94
N VAL A 188 1.70 -3.54 9.56
CA VAL A 188 1.93 -2.35 10.39
C VAL A 188 1.43 -1.14 9.64
N ASP A 189 0.35 -0.53 10.16
CA ASP A 189 -0.21 0.68 9.60
C ASP A 189 0.48 1.89 10.20
N CYS A 190 1.07 2.71 9.34
CA CYS A 190 1.84 3.88 9.72
C CYS A 190 1.27 5.14 9.09
N TYR A 191 1.48 6.26 9.75
CA TYR A 191 1.24 7.57 9.17
C TYR A 191 2.42 8.50 9.42
N VAL A 192 2.87 9.16 8.35
CA VAL A 192 3.97 10.13 8.38
C VAL A 192 3.44 11.47 7.89
N SER A 193 3.65 12.54 8.67
CA SER A 193 3.22 13.89 8.32
C SER A 193 4.03 14.47 7.15
N GLU A 194 3.59 15.60 6.60
CA GLU A 194 4.37 16.33 5.59
C GLU A 194 5.70 16.86 6.13
N SER A 195 5.76 17.20 7.43
CA SER A 195 6.99 17.54 8.14
C SER A 195 7.91 16.35 8.39
N ARG A 196 7.50 15.15 7.94
CA ARG A 196 8.20 13.85 8.09
C ARG A 196 8.24 13.32 9.52
N ASP A 197 7.35 13.80 10.37
CA ASP A 197 7.16 13.25 11.72
C ASP A 197 6.38 11.93 11.63
N ILE A 198 6.85 10.93 12.34
CA ILE A 198 6.16 9.65 12.46
C ILE A 198 5.02 9.82 13.48
N VAL A 199 3.80 9.95 12.97
CA VAL A 199 2.60 10.19 13.78
C VAL A 199 2.10 8.91 14.45
N SER A 200 2.12 7.79 13.71
CA SER A 200 1.66 6.50 14.23
C SER A 200 2.41 5.33 13.62
N ILE A 201 2.56 4.26 14.42
CA ILE A 201 3.01 2.92 14.00
C ILE A 201 2.16 1.92 14.76
N VAL A 202 1.26 1.22 14.08
CA VAL A 202 0.26 0.34 14.69
C VAL A 202 0.37 -1.07 14.10
N PRO A 203 1.05 -2.02 14.77
CA PRO A 203 1.11 -3.40 14.34
C PRO A 203 -0.23 -4.12 14.55
N ARG A 204 -0.56 -4.96 13.60
CA ARG A 204 -1.67 -5.93 13.68
C ARG A 204 -1.25 -7.29 13.14
N ILE A 205 -1.72 -8.35 13.79
CA ILE A 205 -1.54 -9.71 13.32
C ILE A 205 -2.67 -10.08 12.36
N ARG A 206 -2.33 -10.78 11.29
CA ARG A 206 -3.28 -11.30 10.31
C ARG A 206 -3.78 -12.66 10.79
N LEU A 207 -5.03 -12.72 11.27
CA LEU A 207 -5.62 -13.95 11.83
C LEU A 207 -6.25 -14.80 10.73
N GLU A 208 -6.86 -14.16 9.74
CA GLU A 208 -7.52 -14.84 8.63
C GLU A 208 -7.34 -14.05 7.34
N VAL A 209 -6.99 -14.76 6.28
CA VAL A 209 -6.74 -14.17 4.94
C VAL A 209 -7.52 -14.97 3.90
N ALA A 210 -8.29 -14.30 3.05
CA ALA A 210 -8.93 -14.90 1.89
C ALA A 210 -8.69 -14.08 0.63
N GLY A 211 -8.32 -14.74 -0.45
CA GLY A 211 -8.05 -14.07 -1.73
C GLY A 211 -6.90 -13.06 -1.69
N GLY A 212 -5.99 -13.16 -0.71
CA GLY A 212 -4.91 -12.21 -0.50
C GLY A 212 -5.29 -10.97 0.34
N GLU A 213 -6.56 -10.83 0.70
CA GLU A 213 -7.09 -9.77 1.58
C GLU A 213 -7.26 -10.30 3.00
N VAL A 214 -7.02 -9.45 4.00
CA VAL A 214 -7.21 -9.81 5.41
C VAL A 214 -8.68 -9.67 5.77
N ILE A 215 -9.30 -10.77 6.22
CA ILE A 215 -10.69 -10.78 6.68
C ILE A 215 -10.77 -10.51 8.19
N ASN A 216 -9.81 -11.05 8.96
CA ASN A 216 -9.78 -10.91 10.40
C ASN A 216 -8.37 -10.53 10.87
N THR A 217 -8.31 -9.50 11.70
CA THR A 217 -7.04 -8.96 12.21
C THR A 217 -7.21 -8.53 13.66
N ARG A 218 -6.09 -8.46 14.38
CA ARG A 218 -6.06 -7.95 15.75
C ARG A 218 -4.87 -7.02 15.93
N THR A 219 -5.14 -5.80 16.38
CA THR A 219 -4.09 -4.86 16.80
C THR A 219 -3.32 -5.44 17.98
N ILE A 220 -2.01 -5.36 17.92
CA ILE A 220 -1.10 -5.88 18.94
C ILE A 220 0.02 -4.86 19.22
N LYS A 221 0.68 -5.04 20.34
CA LYS A 221 1.98 -4.37 20.60
C LYS A 221 3.09 -5.37 20.26
N ASP A 222 3.87 -5.07 19.24
CA ASP A 222 5.03 -5.87 18.83
C ASP A 222 6.23 -4.94 18.64
N ASP A 223 7.17 -4.98 19.59
CA ASP A 223 8.29 -4.05 19.64
C ASP A 223 9.29 -4.26 18.48
N VAL A 224 9.39 -5.48 17.94
CA VAL A 224 10.23 -5.78 16.77
C VAL A 224 9.64 -5.12 15.51
N CYS A 225 8.35 -5.33 15.25
CA CYS A 225 7.66 -4.70 14.12
C CYS A 225 7.70 -3.17 14.23
N ILE A 226 7.49 -2.61 15.44
CA ILE A 226 7.55 -1.15 15.67
C ILE A 226 8.96 -0.63 15.37
N THR A 227 10.00 -1.31 15.85
CA THR A 227 11.40 -0.89 15.67
C THR A 227 11.81 -0.94 14.20
N LEU A 228 11.48 -2.03 13.50
CA LEU A 228 11.77 -2.16 12.07
C LEU A 228 10.98 -1.14 11.23
N SER A 229 9.70 -0.93 11.54
CA SER A 229 8.91 0.11 10.86
C SER A 229 9.47 1.51 11.09
N ARG A 230 9.88 1.84 12.30
CA ARG A 230 10.55 3.10 12.61
C ARG A 230 11.83 3.27 11.79
N LYS A 231 12.65 2.23 11.67
CA LYS A 231 13.87 2.26 10.86
C LYS A 231 13.56 2.57 9.38
N VAL A 232 12.50 1.94 8.82
CA VAL A 232 12.00 2.23 7.48
C VAL A 232 11.62 3.70 7.34
N LEU A 233 10.78 4.20 8.25
CA LEU A 233 10.22 5.56 8.15
C LEU A 233 11.27 6.64 8.39
N GLN A 234 12.27 6.39 9.23
CA GLN A 234 13.39 7.30 9.51
C GLN A 234 14.31 7.52 8.30
N THR A 235 14.21 6.73 7.22
CA THR A 235 14.88 7.06 5.94
C THR A 235 14.43 8.40 5.36
N GLY A 236 13.31 8.93 5.85
CA GLY A 236 12.75 10.23 5.46
C GLY A 236 12.15 10.25 4.05
N GLN A 237 11.89 9.09 3.45
CA GLN A 237 11.38 8.99 2.07
C GLN A 237 9.86 8.83 2.00
N PHE A 238 9.22 8.50 3.14
CA PHE A 238 7.79 8.24 3.21
C PHE A 238 7.02 9.45 3.74
N ILE A 239 5.82 9.66 3.20
CA ILE A 239 4.84 10.66 3.62
C ILE A 239 3.45 10.07 3.43
N GLY A 240 2.52 10.46 4.31
CA GLY A 240 1.15 9.98 4.31
C GLY A 240 1.01 8.59 4.92
N PRO A 241 -0.04 7.85 4.55
CA PRO A 241 -0.24 6.48 5.00
C PRO A 241 0.77 5.54 4.36
N VAL A 242 1.34 4.66 5.18
CA VAL A 242 2.30 3.63 4.76
C VAL A 242 1.95 2.34 5.47
N THR A 243 1.72 1.29 4.71
CA THR A 243 1.50 -0.04 5.27
C THR A 243 2.72 -0.91 5.01
N ILE A 244 3.30 -1.47 6.08
CA ILE A 244 4.48 -2.33 6.03
C ILE A 244 4.06 -3.75 6.41
N GLN A 245 4.45 -4.73 5.62
CA GLN A 245 4.16 -6.13 5.91
C GLN A 245 5.42 -6.87 6.33
N PHE A 246 5.30 -7.66 7.38
CA PHE A 246 6.37 -8.50 7.92
C PHE A 246 5.93 -9.95 8.01
N ILE A 247 6.91 -10.85 8.00
CA ILE A 247 6.75 -12.25 8.36
C ILE A 247 7.79 -12.61 9.43
N ARG A 248 7.34 -13.28 10.48
CA ARG A 248 8.21 -13.84 11.51
C ARG A 248 8.35 -15.33 11.30
N ASP A 249 9.57 -15.79 11.14
CA ASP A 249 9.91 -17.21 11.13
C ASP A 249 9.81 -17.76 12.55
N VAL A 250 8.89 -18.68 12.78
CA VAL A 250 8.64 -19.26 14.11
C VAL A 250 9.84 -20.11 14.59
N ALA A 251 10.57 -20.72 13.66
CA ALA A 251 11.71 -21.58 14.00
C ALA A 251 12.93 -20.80 14.48
N THR A 252 13.14 -19.59 13.95
CA THR A 252 14.33 -18.78 14.24
C THR A 252 14.01 -17.50 15.03
N ASP A 253 12.73 -17.18 15.22
CA ASP A 253 12.21 -15.93 15.79
C ASP A 253 12.68 -14.67 15.05
N LYS A 254 13.14 -14.81 13.80
CA LYS A 254 13.57 -13.68 12.97
C LYS A 254 12.38 -13.08 12.23
N THR A 255 12.30 -11.77 12.27
CA THR A 255 11.27 -11.00 11.54
C THR A 255 11.88 -10.36 10.31
N TYR A 256 11.23 -10.56 9.16
CA TYR A 256 11.65 -10.07 7.87
C TYR A 256 10.58 -9.17 7.27
N ILE A 257 11.00 -8.13 6.55
CA ILE A 257 10.07 -7.33 5.75
C ILE A 257 9.70 -8.08 4.48
N MET A 258 8.42 -8.01 4.11
CA MET A 258 7.90 -8.60 2.87
C MET A 258 7.67 -7.54 1.80
N GLU A 259 6.98 -6.45 2.16
CA GLU A 259 6.66 -5.36 1.24
C GLU A 259 6.28 -4.08 1.99
N ILE A 260 6.34 -2.95 1.29
CA ILE A 260 5.79 -1.67 1.72
C ILE A 260 4.78 -1.20 0.69
N ASN A 261 3.59 -0.87 1.16
CA ASN A 261 2.55 -0.23 0.37
C ASN A 261 2.43 1.23 0.84
N PRO A 262 2.87 2.24 0.04
CA PRO A 262 2.80 3.65 0.42
C PRO A 262 1.36 4.19 0.28
N ARG A 263 0.41 3.54 0.92
CA ARG A 263 -1.03 3.83 0.95
C ARG A 263 -1.71 3.11 2.11
N LEU A 264 -2.97 3.43 2.34
CA LEU A 264 -3.84 2.61 3.17
C LEU A 264 -4.14 1.27 2.45
N VAL A 265 -4.01 0.17 3.18
CA VAL A 265 -4.35 -1.19 2.69
C VAL A 265 -5.61 -1.67 3.39
N GLU A 266 -6.36 -2.51 2.72
CA GLU A 266 -7.53 -3.18 3.29
C GLU A 266 -7.13 -4.07 4.48
N GLY A 267 -7.95 -4.02 5.54
CA GLY A 267 -7.82 -4.83 6.72
C GLY A 267 -9.05 -4.70 7.58
#